data_cc2513a967f9837245f11955765aa054
#
_entry.id   cc2513a967f9837245f11955765aa054
#
_cell.length_a   1.000
_cell.length_b   1.000
_cell.length_c   1.000
_cell.angle_alpha   90.00
_cell.angle_beta   90.00
_cell.angle_gamma   90.00
#
_symmetry.space_group_name_H-M   'P 1'
#
loop_
_entity.id
_entity.type
_entity.pdbx_description
1 polymer ?
#
loop_
_entity_poly.entity_id
_entity_poly.type
_entity_poly.pdbx_seq_one_letter_code
_entity_poly.pdbx_strand_id
1 'polypeptide(L)'
;IVGTEISHTAKQFPNTIQHDFHEQWKPFVNKFDIVYSNSFDHSYDPYLALETWTDQVNKNGILCIELATGVENVSRELDPLEISPEELTQLLNDDFKFFLKEKHQNKRTSRVDSWLCVYSR
;
A
#
# COMPACT_ATOMS: atom_id res chain seq x y z
N ILE A 1 4.07 8.36 -14.05
CA ILE A 1 3.52 8.18 -12.69
C ILE A 1 2.03 8.43 -12.72
N VAL A 2 1.27 7.54 -12.14
CA VAL A 2 -0.17 7.67 -11.98
C VAL A 2 -0.51 7.56 -10.50
N GLY A 3 -1.27 8.54 -9.99
CA GLY A 3 -1.82 8.51 -8.63
C GLY A 3 -3.30 8.16 -8.66
N THR A 4 -3.79 7.57 -7.58
CA THR A 4 -5.22 7.31 -7.39
C THR A 4 -5.70 7.99 -6.12
N GLU A 5 -6.93 8.51 -6.17
CA GLU A 5 -7.59 9.16 -5.06
C GLU A 5 -9.08 8.87 -5.13
N ILE A 6 -9.66 8.42 -4.04
CA ILE A 6 -11.08 8.06 -4.01
C ILE A 6 -12.00 9.28 -4.07
N SER A 7 -11.52 10.41 -3.55
CA SER A 7 -12.27 11.66 -3.53
C SER A 7 -12.36 12.31 -4.91
N HIS A 8 -13.42 13.08 -5.11
CA HIS A 8 -13.57 13.92 -6.31
C HIS A 8 -12.46 14.99 -6.45
N THR A 9 -11.70 15.25 -5.39
CA THR A 9 -10.54 16.16 -5.43
C THR A 9 -9.40 15.64 -6.31
N ALA A 10 -9.45 14.39 -6.75
CA ALA A 10 -8.48 13.82 -7.69
C ALA A 10 -8.26 14.71 -8.92
N LYS A 11 -9.32 15.37 -9.38
CA LYS A 11 -9.27 16.27 -10.55
C LYS A 11 -8.37 17.50 -10.35
N GLN A 12 -8.04 17.84 -9.11
CA GLN A 12 -7.19 18.99 -8.78
C GLN A 12 -5.70 18.67 -8.86
N PHE A 13 -5.34 17.41 -9.02
CA PHE A 13 -3.95 16.97 -9.03
C PHE A 13 -3.57 16.40 -10.40
N PRO A 14 -2.37 16.70 -10.90
CA PRO A 14 -1.90 16.14 -12.16
C PRO A 14 -1.69 14.62 -12.04
N ASN A 15 -1.91 13.92 -13.13
CA ASN A 15 -1.68 12.48 -13.23
C ASN A 15 -2.41 11.66 -12.14
N THR A 16 -3.54 12.17 -11.64
CA THR A 16 -4.32 11.53 -10.58
C THR A 16 -5.71 11.20 -11.10
N ILE A 17 -6.12 9.97 -10.87
CA ILE A 17 -7.41 9.44 -11.31
C ILE A 17 -8.29 9.24 -10.08
N GLN A 18 -9.55 9.62 -10.17
CA GLN A 18 -10.52 9.27 -9.14
C GLN A 18 -10.79 7.77 -9.23
N HIS A 19 -10.31 7.01 -8.25
CA HIS A 19 -10.35 5.56 -8.27
C HIS A 19 -10.22 5.01 -6.86
N ASP A 20 -11.02 4.00 -6.56
CA ASP A 20 -10.87 3.22 -5.33
C ASP A 20 -9.73 2.21 -5.54
N PHE A 21 -8.70 2.27 -4.71
CA PHE A 21 -7.53 1.39 -4.87
C PHE A 21 -7.81 -0.10 -4.59
N HIS A 22 -9.00 -0.45 -4.13
CA HIS A 22 -9.45 -1.84 -4.02
C HIS A 22 -10.00 -2.38 -5.36
N GLU A 23 -10.32 -1.50 -6.30
CA GLU A 23 -10.91 -1.89 -7.56
C GLU A 23 -9.85 -2.15 -8.61
N GLN A 24 -9.91 -3.34 -9.21
CA GLN A 24 -9.03 -3.67 -10.33
C GLN A 24 -9.52 -2.97 -11.59
N TRP A 25 -8.60 -2.31 -12.26
CA TRP A 25 -8.83 -1.76 -13.59
C TRP A 25 -7.91 -2.45 -14.58
N LYS A 26 -8.50 -3.11 -15.58
CA LYS A 26 -7.78 -3.96 -16.52
C LYS A 26 -6.52 -3.33 -17.13
N PRO A 27 -6.53 -2.03 -17.54
CA PRO A 27 -5.32 -1.39 -18.07
C PRO A 27 -4.15 -1.30 -17.07
N PHE A 28 -4.41 -1.48 -15.75
CA PHE A 28 -3.37 -1.43 -14.73
C PHE A 28 -2.74 -2.81 -14.45
N VAL A 29 -3.35 -3.89 -14.89
CA VAL A 29 -2.87 -5.25 -14.62
C VAL A 29 -1.50 -5.46 -15.28
N ASN A 30 -0.53 -5.92 -14.51
CA ASN A 30 0.86 -6.16 -14.93
C ASN A 30 1.53 -4.95 -15.57
N LYS A 31 1.16 -3.76 -15.17
CA LYS A 31 1.57 -2.54 -15.85
C LYS A 31 2.78 -1.85 -15.23
N PHE A 32 2.88 -1.86 -13.91
CA PHE A 32 3.78 -0.96 -13.22
C PHE A 32 5.05 -1.66 -12.73
N ASP A 33 6.19 -0.99 -12.88
CA ASP A 33 7.45 -1.43 -12.32
C ASP A 33 7.47 -1.24 -10.80
N ILE A 34 6.76 -0.21 -10.32
CA ILE A 34 6.63 0.09 -8.90
C ILE A 34 5.17 0.42 -8.60
N VAL A 35 4.62 -0.28 -7.62
CA VAL A 35 3.36 0.08 -6.99
C VAL A 35 3.68 0.51 -5.57
N TYR A 36 3.26 1.70 -5.19
CA TYR A 36 3.54 2.28 -3.87
C TYR A 36 2.24 2.68 -3.18
N SER A 37 2.15 2.38 -1.90
CA SER A 37 1.05 2.86 -1.06
C SER A 37 1.54 3.24 0.33
N ASN A 38 1.06 4.37 0.81
CA ASN A 38 1.16 4.79 2.21
C ASN A 38 -0.21 4.77 2.91
N SER A 39 -1.20 4.13 2.30
CA SER A 39 -2.59 4.18 2.73
C SER A 39 -3.19 2.80 3.01
N PHE A 40 -2.35 1.79 3.20
CA PHE A 40 -2.81 0.43 3.46
C PHE A 40 -3.64 0.34 4.75
N ASP A 41 -3.25 1.06 5.78
CA ASP A 41 -3.95 1.17 7.06
C ASP A 41 -5.34 1.81 6.94
N HIS A 42 -5.61 2.54 5.86
CA HIS A 42 -6.92 3.10 5.55
C HIS A 42 -7.85 2.13 4.83
N SER A 43 -7.37 0.94 4.49
CA SER A 43 -8.15 -0.01 3.69
C SER A 43 -9.33 -0.57 4.46
N TYR A 44 -10.50 -0.59 3.81
CA TYR A 44 -11.69 -1.26 4.33
C TYR A 44 -11.70 -2.77 4.01
N ASP A 45 -10.85 -3.21 3.08
CA ASP A 45 -10.65 -4.61 2.71
C ASP A 45 -9.19 -4.82 2.33
N PRO A 46 -8.32 -5.06 3.32
CA PRO A 46 -6.89 -5.16 3.08
C PRO A 46 -6.50 -6.32 2.17
N TYR A 47 -7.21 -7.43 2.23
CA TYR A 47 -6.91 -8.55 1.35
C TYR A 47 -7.17 -8.20 -0.11
N LEU A 48 -8.30 -7.58 -0.39
CA LEU A 48 -8.66 -7.13 -1.74
C LEU A 48 -7.68 -6.05 -2.25
N ALA A 49 -7.26 -5.14 -1.38
CA ALA A 49 -6.24 -4.15 -1.74
C ALA A 49 -4.94 -4.82 -2.18
N LEU A 50 -4.45 -5.79 -1.42
CA LEU A 50 -3.22 -6.52 -1.75
C LEU A 50 -3.38 -7.33 -3.03
N GLU A 51 -4.52 -7.99 -3.23
CA GLU A 51 -4.81 -8.71 -4.46
C GLU A 51 -4.73 -7.77 -5.68
N THR A 52 -5.38 -6.62 -5.57
CA THR A 52 -5.38 -5.62 -6.64
C THR A 52 -3.97 -5.09 -6.92
N TRP A 53 -3.23 -4.72 -5.87
CA TRP A 53 -1.90 -4.13 -6.05
C TRP A 53 -0.86 -5.12 -6.55
N THR A 54 -0.90 -6.35 -6.07
CA THR A 54 0.03 -7.39 -6.56
C THR A 54 -0.19 -7.70 -8.03
N ASP A 55 -1.44 -7.66 -8.48
CA ASP A 55 -1.78 -7.84 -9.90
C ASP A 55 -1.33 -6.66 -10.77
N GLN A 56 -1.18 -5.47 -10.21
CA GLN A 56 -0.71 -4.29 -10.92
C GLN A 56 0.80 -4.27 -11.14
N VAL A 57 1.55 -4.97 -10.30
CA VAL A 57 3.01 -5.05 -10.40
C VAL A 57 3.38 -5.95 -11.57
N ASN A 58 4.23 -5.43 -12.47
CA ASN A 58 4.71 -6.25 -13.59
C ASN A 58 5.65 -7.37 -13.11
N LYS A 59 6.01 -8.25 -14.01
CA LYS A 59 6.78 -9.48 -13.73
C LYS A 59 8.07 -9.21 -12.91
N ASN A 60 8.76 -8.12 -13.17
CA ASN A 60 10.03 -7.76 -12.53
C ASN A 60 9.89 -6.57 -11.58
N GLY A 61 8.66 -6.17 -11.29
CA GLY A 61 8.39 -4.98 -10.51
C GLY A 61 8.42 -5.24 -8.99
N ILE A 62 8.21 -4.16 -8.26
CA ILE A 62 8.19 -4.17 -6.81
C ILE A 62 6.91 -3.55 -6.26
N LEU A 63 6.49 -4.04 -5.10
CA LEU A 63 5.42 -3.46 -4.30
C LEU A 63 6.04 -2.83 -3.06
N CYS A 64 5.80 -1.54 -2.87
CA CYS A 64 6.29 -0.79 -1.73
C CYS A 64 5.11 -0.35 -0.87
N ILE A 65 5.11 -0.75 0.40
CA ILE A 65 4.06 -0.37 1.35
C ILE A 65 4.70 0.31 2.55
N GLU A 66 4.23 1.51 2.84
CA GLU A 66 4.64 2.26 4.02
C GLU A 66 3.59 2.09 5.12
N LEU A 67 4.02 1.61 6.27
CA LEU A 67 3.18 1.43 7.46
C LEU A 67 3.62 2.35 8.57
N ALA A 68 2.67 3.08 9.17
CA ALA A 68 2.90 3.82 10.39
C ALA A 68 2.74 2.88 11.59
N THR A 69 3.68 2.96 12.52
CA THR A 69 3.67 2.18 13.76
C THR A 69 3.87 3.10 14.97
N GLY A 70 3.46 2.65 16.15
CA GLY A 70 3.64 3.41 17.38
C GLY A 70 2.72 4.59 17.57
N VAL A 71 1.64 4.66 16.83
CA VAL A 71 0.69 5.77 16.89
C VAL A 71 -0.35 5.49 17.97
N GLU A 72 -0.17 6.11 19.15
CA GLU A 72 -1.07 5.89 20.29
C GLU A 72 -2.42 6.60 20.17
N ASN A 73 -2.60 7.53 19.25
CA ASN A 73 -3.78 8.38 19.19
C ASN A 73 -4.31 8.67 17.80
N VAL A 74 -4.10 7.76 16.86
CA VAL A 74 -4.75 7.91 15.56
C VAL A 74 -6.20 7.50 15.70
N SER A 75 -7.07 8.32 15.14
CA SER A 75 -8.49 7.98 15.06
C SER A 75 -8.64 6.65 14.33
N ARG A 76 -9.07 5.61 15.03
CA ARG A 76 -9.33 4.29 14.43
C ARG A 76 -10.45 4.33 13.40
N GLU A 77 -11.20 5.40 13.33
CA GLU A 77 -12.20 5.65 12.28
C GLU A 77 -11.55 5.96 10.94
N LEU A 78 -10.39 6.64 10.96
CA LEU A 78 -9.63 6.98 9.76
C LEU A 78 -8.61 5.91 9.39
N ASP A 79 -8.07 5.20 10.39
CA ASP A 79 -7.06 4.17 10.23
C ASP A 79 -7.56 2.87 10.91
N PRO A 80 -8.54 2.18 10.30
CA PRO A 80 -9.19 1.04 10.95
C PRO A 80 -8.31 -0.21 11.04
N LEU A 81 -7.26 -0.29 10.26
CA LEU A 81 -6.40 -1.45 10.20
C LEU A 81 -5.13 -1.26 11.01
N GLU A 82 -4.97 -2.08 12.04
CA GLU A 82 -3.69 -2.23 12.74
C GLU A 82 -3.03 -3.50 12.22
N ILE A 83 -1.98 -3.34 11.44
CA ILE A 83 -1.18 -4.47 10.96
C ILE A 83 0.30 -4.16 11.14
N SER A 84 1.04 -5.10 11.68
CA SER A 84 2.49 -4.96 11.80
C SER A 84 3.18 -5.27 10.47
N PRO A 85 4.42 -4.78 10.26
CA PRO A 85 5.21 -5.18 9.11
C PRO A 85 5.39 -6.70 9.00
N GLU A 86 5.51 -7.39 10.14
CA GLU A 86 5.67 -8.84 10.20
C GLU A 86 4.40 -9.56 9.71
N GLU A 87 3.23 -9.11 10.15
CA GLU A 87 1.94 -9.67 9.72
C GLU A 87 1.70 -9.43 8.23
N LEU A 88 2.01 -8.23 7.74
CA LEU A 88 1.91 -7.92 6.32
C LEU A 88 2.84 -8.80 5.48
N THR A 89 4.07 -8.96 5.93
CA THR A 89 5.07 -9.80 5.26
C THR A 89 4.61 -11.25 5.18
N GLN A 90 4.04 -11.78 6.26
CA GLN A 90 3.51 -13.13 6.30
C GLN A 90 2.35 -13.31 5.31
N LEU A 91 1.43 -12.36 5.30
CA LEU A 91 0.27 -12.40 4.40
C LEU A 91 0.69 -12.36 2.92
N LEU A 92 1.59 -11.44 2.57
CA LEU A 92 2.09 -11.34 1.20
C LEU A 92 2.86 -12.57 0.77
N ASN A 93 3.66 -13.14 1.66
CA ASN A 93 4.40 -14.37 1.38
C ASN A 93 3.44 -15.56 1.15
N ASP A 94 2.51 -15.76 2.05
CA ASP A 94 1.65 -16.95 2.03
C ASP A 94 0.63 -16.93 0.90
N ASP A 95 -0.06 -15.79 0.73
CA ASP A 95 -1.22 -15.72 -0.15
C ASP A 95 -0.94 -15.14 -1.53
N PHE A 96 0.11 -14.30 -1.65
CA PHE A 96 0.39 -13.60 -2.90
C PHE A 96 1.75 -13.93 -3.51
N LYS A 97 2.59 -14.65 -2.80
CA LYS A 97 3.94 -15.02 -3.24
C LYS A 97 4.80 -13.79 -3.56
N PHE A 98 4.64 -12.76 -2.75
CA PHE A 98 5.52 -11.59 -2.70
C PHE A 98 6.36 -11.66 -1.44
N PHE A 99 7.67 -11.48 -1.59
CA PHE A 99 8.64 -11.70 -0.54
C PHE A 99 9.33 -10.39 -0.17
N LEU A 100 9.56 -10.19 1.12
CA LEU A 100 10.24 -9.00 1.63
C LEU A 100 11.69 -8.98 1.14
N LYS A 101 12.07 -7.89 0.49
CA LYS A 101 13.43 -7.65 -0.03
C LYS A 101 14.19 -6.63 0.81
N GLU A 102 13.49 -5.55 1.21
CA GLU A 102 14.06 -4.48 2.00
C GLU A 102 13.04 -3.95 2.97
N LYS A 103 13.52 -3.45 4.10
CA LYS A 103 12.70 -2.83 5.14
C LYS A 103 13.46 -1.65 5.71
N HIS A 104 12.89 -0.46 5.60
CA HIS A 104 13.52 0.78 6.02
C HIS A 104 12.67 1.48 7.06
N GLN A 105 13.27 1.81 8.20
CA GLN A 105 12.60 2.60 9.21
C GLN A 105 12.84 4.08 8.97
N ASN A 106 11.76 4.86 9.05
CA ASN A 106 11.81 6.31 8.99
C ASN A 106 11.14 6.87 10.25
N LYS A 107 11.94 7.53 11.10
CA LYS A 107 11.44 8.20 12.29
C LYS A 107 10.99 9.60 11.93
N ARG A 108 9.69 9.81 11.83
CA ARG A 108 9.12 11.12 11.50
C ARG A 108 9.01 12.03 12.72
N THR A 109 8.68 11.45 13.88
CA THR A 109 8.57 12.16 15.16
C THR A 109 8.97 11.21 16.29
N SER A 110 9.03 11.73 17.53
CA SER A 110 9.25 10.89 18.71
C SER A 110 8.10 9.93 19.00
N ARG A 111 6.96 10.06 18.31
CA ARG A 111 5.73 9.27 18.56
C ARG A 111 5.32 8.38 17.40
N VAL A 112 5.79 8.67 16.19
CA VAL A 112 5.38 7.96 14.98
C VAL A 112 6.61 7.50 14.23
N ASP A 113 6.77 6.20 14.17
CA ASP A 113 7.70 5.55 13.27
C ASP A 113 6.94 5.08 12.02
N SER A 114 7.59 5.08 10.88
CA SER A 114 7.07 4.42 9.71
C SER A 114 8.07 3.41 9.19
N TRP A 115 7.54 2.37 8.57
CA TRP A 115 8.33 1.34 7.92
C TRP A 115 7.98 1.30 6.44
N LEU A 116 8.98 1.47 5.60
CA LEU A 116 8.84 1.21 4.17
C LEU A 116 9.28 -0.22 3.90
N CYS A 117 8.35 -1.05 3.47
CA CYS A 117 8.59 -2.45 3.16
C CYS A 117 8.54 -2.65 1.66
N VAL A 118 9.58 -3.26 1.09
CA VAL A 118 9.72 -3.49 -0.35
C VAL A 118 9.62 -4.99 -0.61
N TYR A 119 8.68 -5.34 -1.47
CA TYR A 119 8.38 -6.74 -1.81
C TYR A 119 8.52 -6.98 -3.31
N SER A 120 8.91 -8.19 -3.67
CA SER A 120 8.86 -8.67 -5.06
C SER A 120 8.55 -10.17 -5.11
N ARG A 121 8.16 -10.63 -6.26
CA ARG A 121 8.00 -12.05 -6.53
C ARG A 121 9.29 -12.83 -6.41
#